data_cbf5663b6f6203f358b3cba3b5d96b6d
#
_entry.id   cbf5663b6f6203f358b3cba3b5d96b6d
#
_cell.length_a   1.000
_cell.length_b   1.000
_cell.length_c   1.000
_cell.angle_alpha   90.00
_cell.angle_beta   90.00
_cell.angle_gamma   90.00
#
_symmetry.space_group_name_H-M   'P 1'
#
loop_
_entity.id
_entity.type
_entity.pdbx_description
1 polymer ?
#
loop_
_entity_poly.entity_id
_entity_poly.type
_entity_poly.pdbx_seq_one_letter_code
_entity_poly.pdbx_strand_id
1 'polypeptide(L)'
;LEQEGKENPYAVVQLRQDNAAASLYNIVGFQTHLKWPEQKKVIQLIPGLEKAEIVRYGVMHRNSYINSPKYLEDTYRVSREEKLFFAGQMTGVEGYIESCASGFVAGINMAQILQGQEEIHFGQGTMIGAMAHYISHASTTNFQPMNANFGIMVLEKVVKKKEKKEAYAPQSIAHIQELKEKYGL
;
A
#
# COMPACT_ATOMS: atom_id res chain seq x y z
N LEU A 1 7.09 24.16 1.11
CA LEU A 1 7.34 25.02 -0.06
C LEU A 1 7.00 26.49 0.20
N GLU A 2 6.62 26.82 1.42
CA GLU A 2 6.43 28.22 1.83
C GLU A 2 7.80 28.92 1.82
N GLN A 3 7.90 29.99 1.07
CA GLN A 3 9.05 30.89 1.12
C GLN A 3 8.60 32.20 1.79
N GLU A 4 9.26 32.59 2.87
CA GLU A 4 8.96 33.83 3.57
C GLU A 4 8.91 35.02 2.58
N GLY A 5 7.79 35.72 2.57
CA GLY A 5 7.59 36.93 1.74
C GLY A 5 7.18 36.68 0.29
N LYS A 6 6.87 35.44 -0.14
CA LYS A 6 6.33 35.14 -1.48
C LYS A 6 4.94 34.55 -1.38
N GLU A 7 4.11 34.84 -2.38
CA GLU A 7 2.82 34.15 -2.53
C GLU A 7 3.03 32.66 -2.78
N ASN A 8 2.19 31.83 -2.17
CA ASN A 8 2.23 30.40 -2.40
C ASN A 8 1.95 30.09 -3.87
N PRO A 9 2.72 29.19 -4.52
CA PRO A 9 2.48 28.82 -5.90
C PRO A 9 1.13 28.13 -6.05
N TYR A 10 0.40 28.45 -7.12
CA TYR A 10 -0.88 27.82 -7.45
C TYR A 10 -0.74 26.30 -7.70
N ALA A 11 0.35 25.91 -8.35
CA ALA A 11 0.69 24.51 -8.62
C ALA A 11 2.20 24.35 -8.62
N VAL A 12 2.66 23.14 -8.28
CA VAL A 12 4.09 22.79 -8.26
C VAL A 12 4.30 21.54 -9.07
N VAL A 13 5.23 21.60 -10.00
CA VAL A 13 5.74 20.43 -10.74
C VAL A 13 7.10 20.06 -10.17
N GLN A 14 7.21 18.84 -9.66
CA GLN A 14 8.47 18.35 -9.10
C GLN A 14 9.28 17.63 -10.19
N LEU A 15 10.50 18.11 -10.40
CA LEU A 15 11.52 17.42 -11.19
C LEU A 15 12.49 16.74 -10.23
N ARG A 16 12.60 15.42 -10.32
CA ARG A 16 13.56 14.64 -9.54
C ARG A 16 14.73 14.23 -10.44
N GLN A 17 15.94 14.60 -10.03
CA GLN A 17 17.15 14.21 -10.74
C GLN A 17 17.26 12.67 -10.82
N ASP A 18 17.48 12.16 -12.03
CA ASP A 18 17.49 10.71 -12.29
C ASP A 18 18.91 10.14 -12.42
N ASN A 19 19.91 10.98 -12.71
CA ASN A 19 21.29 10.55 -12.84
C ASN A 19 22.27 11.50 -12.16
N ALA A 20 23.45 11.00 -11.82
CA ALA A 20 24.50 11.78 -11.14
C ALA A 20 25.00 12.99 -11.97
N ALA A 21 24.92 12.92 -13.29
CA ALA A 21 25.33 14.00 -14.20
C ALA A 21 24.32 15.16 -14.27
N ALA A 22 23.17 15.07 -13.60
CA ALA A 22 22.07 16.04 -13.63
C ALA A 22 21.59 16.39 -15.04
N SER A 23 21.70 15.44 -15.97
CA SER A 23 21.26 15.61 -17.37
C SER A 23 19.86 15.02 -17.62
N LEU A 24 19.36 14.18 -16.73
CA LEU A 24 18.05 13.55 -16.80
C LEU A 24 17.25 13.84 -15.54
N TYR A 25 15.99 14.17 -15.73
CA TYR A 25 15.04 14.44 -14.65
C TYR A 25 13.75 13.67 -14.87
N ASN A 26 13.24 13.10 -13.79
CA ASN A 26 11.93 12.47 -13.75
C ASN A 26 10.89 13.50 -13.34
N ILE A 27 9.87 13.73 -14.16
CA ILE A 27 8.72 14.55 -13.83
C ILE A 27 7.74 13.73 -12.99
N VAL A 28 7.61 14.08 -11.72
CA VAL A 28 6.86 13.28 -10.73
C VAL A 28 5.35 13.39 -10.96
N GLY A 29 4.66 12.25 -10.96
CA GLY A 29 3.19 12.21 -11.05
C GLY A 29 2.61 12.36 -12.46
N PHE A 30 3.42 12.28 -13.51
CA PHE A 30 2.97 12.41 -14.90
C PHE A 30 2.70 11.05 -15.58
N GLN A 31 2.22 10.06 -14.84
CA GLN A 31 1.64 8.86 -15.44
C GLN A 31 0.30 9.21 -16.09
N THR A 32 0.10 8.78 -17.35
CA THR A 32 -1.08 9.19 -18.11
C THR A 32 -1.43 8.19 -19.22
N HIS A 33 -2.68 8.21 -19.65
CA HIS A 33 -3.17 7.52 -20.84
C HIS A 33 -3.07 8.37 -22.12
N LEU A 34 -2.59 9.61 -22.03
CA LEU A 34 -2.40 10.45 -23.21
C LEU A 34 -1.42 9.82 -24.18
N LYS A 35 -1.69 9.97 -25.48
CA LYS A 35 -0.76 9.57 -26.54
C LYS A 35 0.52 10.40 -26.46
N TRP A 36 1.65 9.86 -26.86
CA TRP A 36 2.96 10.51 -26.77
C TRP A 36 3.01 11.94 -27.34
N PRO A 37 2.43 12.24 -28.52
CA PRO A 37 2.40 13.62 -29.02
C PRO A 37 1.66 14.58 -28.10
N GLU A 38 0.59 14.12 -27.45
CA GLU A 38 -0.19 14.95 -26.53
C GLU A 38 0.55 15.16 -25.20
N GLN A 39 1.25 14.16 -24.71
CA GLN A 39 2.12 14.32 -23.52
C GLN A 39 3.18 15.39 -23.76
N LYS A 40 3.81 15.40 -24.94
CA LYS A 40 4.79 16.42 -25.32
C LYS A 40 4.19 17.83 -25.25
N LYS A 41 3.00 18.01 -25.82
CA LYS A 41 2.29 19.30 -25.78
C LYS A 41 2.02 19.76 -24.35
N VAL A 42 1.52 18.85 -23.49
CA VAL A 42 1.23 19.15 -22.08
C VAL A 42 2.49 19.55 -21.32
N ILE A 43 3.58 18.80 -21.47
CA ILE A 43 4.85 19.12 -20.79
C ILE A 43 5.41 20.46 -21.27
N GLN A 44 5.32 20.76 -22.56
CA GLN A 44 5.80 22.03 -23.12
C GLN A 44 4.97 23.26 -22.73
N LEU A 45 3.79 23.09 -22.13
CA LEU A 45 3.01 24.19 -21.53
C LEU A 45 3.53 24.61 -20.15
N ILE A 46 4.39 23.80 -19.53
CA ILE A 46 4.92 24.09 -18.20
C ILE A 46 6.06 25.11 -18.35
N PRO A 47 6.00 26.25 -17.63
CA PRO A 47 7.05 27.25 -17.66
C PRO A 47 8.43 26.67 -17.33
N GLY A 48 9.39 26.87 -18.20
CA GLY A 48 10.75 26.33 -18.09
C GLY A 48 10.94 24.98 -18.78
N LEU A 49 9.88 24.32 -19.25
CA LEU A 49 9.95 23.05 -19.98
C LEU A 49 9.54 23.15 -21.45
N GLU A 50 9.42 24.35 -22.00
CA GLU A 50 8.99 24.61 -23.38
C GLU A 50 9.87 23.92 -24.43
N LYS A 51 11.15 23.76 -24.12
CA LYS A 51 12.15 23.10 -24.98
C LYS A 51 12.63 21.76 -24.45
N ALA A 52 11.90 21.19 -23.47
CA ALA A 52 12.30 19.90 -22.89
C ALA A 52 12.27 18.78 -23.92
N GLU A 53 13.32 17.98 -23.93
CA GLU A 53 13.41 16.75 -24.72
C GLU A 53 12.90 15.59 -23.85
N ILE A 54 11.91 14.86 -24.36
CA ILE A 54 11.31 13.74 -23.63
C ILE A 54 11.99 12.45 -24.08
N VAL A 55 12.85 11.92 -23.21
CA VAL A 55 13.60 10.69 -23.46
C VAL A 55 12.70 9.46 -23.27
N ARG A 56 11.76 9.53 -22.31
CA ARG A 56 10.80 8.46 -22.00
C ARG A 56 9.44 9.04 -21.65
N TYR A 57 8.43 8.59 -22.37
CA TYR A 57 7.04 9.03 -22.12
C TYR A 57 6.43 8.32 -20.90
N GLY A 58 5.53 9.03 -20.22
CA GLY A 58 4.74 8.47 -19.14
C GLY A 58 3.78 7.39 -19.64
N VAL A 59 3.62 6.35 -18.85
CA VAL A 59 2.63 5.30 -19.07
C VAL A 59 1.89 5.03 -17.76
N MET A 60 0.61 4.70 -17.83
CA MET A 60 -0.12 4.21 -16.67
C MET A 60 0.33 2.78 -16.40
N HIS A 61 0.82 2.56 -15.20
CA HIS A 61 1.11 1.22 -14.74
C HIS A 61 -0.21 0.48 -14.46
N ARG A 62 -0.31 -0.74 -14.93
CA ARG A 62 -1.37 -1.68 -14.54
C ARG A 62 -0.73 -2.72 -13.64
N ASN A 63 -1.11 -2.70 -12.38
CA ASN A 63 -0.71 -3.74 -11.46
C ASN A 63 -1.60 -4.97 -11.69
N SER A 64 -0.98 -6.14 -11.85
CA SER A 64 -1.71 -7.39 -11.84
C SER A 64 -1.88 -7.86 -10.40
N TYR A 65 -3.09 -8.25 -10.05
CA TYR A 65 -3.42 -8.83 -8.75
C TYR A 65 -4.46 -9.94 -8.91
N ILE A 66 -4.48 -10.86 -7.96
CA ILE A 66 -5.46 -11.93 -7.90
C ILE A 66 -6.74 -11.43 -7.22
N ASN A 67 -7.87 -12.08 -7.48
CA ASN A 67 -9.09 -11.83 -6.73
C ASN A 67 -9.00 -12.52 -5.36
N SER A 68 -8.20 -11.93 -4.49
CA SER A 68 -7.80 -12.50 -3.20
C SER A 68 -8.95 -12.98 -2.34
N PRO A 69 -10.10 -12.27 -2.24
CA PRO A 69 -11.22 -12.75 -1.43
C PRO A 69 -11.83 -14.08 -1.89
N LYS A 70 -11.49 -14.56 -3.09
CA LYS A 70 -11.91 -15.88 -3.58
C LYS A 70 -10.97 -17.01 -3.18
N TYR A 71 -9.72 -16.68 -2.85
CA TYR A 71 -8.66 -17.67 -2.81
C TYR A 71 -7.83 -17.64 -1.55
N LEU A 72 -7.80 -16.52 -0.82
CA LEU A 72 -6.90 -16.33 0.32
C LEU A 72 -7.68 -16.22 1.64
N GLU A 73 -7.09 -16.81 2.66
CA GLU A 73 -7.44 -16.59 4.07
C GLU A 73 -6.78 -15.29 4.58
N ASP A 74 -7.15 -14.83 5.76
CA ASP A 74 -6.56 -13.65 6.41
C ASP A 74 -5.12 -13.86 6.92
N THR A 75 -4.57 -15.03 6.70
CA THR A 75 -3.15 -15.38 6.86
C THR A 75 -2.36 -15.29 5.55
N TYR A 76 -3.01 -14.87 4.46
CA TYR A 76 -2.50 -14.89 3.08
C TYR A 76 -2.26 -16.28 2.51
N ARG A 77 -2.72 -17.33 3.20
CA ARG A 77 -2.72 -18.70 2.72
C ARG A 77 -3.81 -18.94 1.67
N VAL A 78 -3.53 -19.79 0.71
CA VAL A 78 -4.55 -20.25 -0.26
C VAL A 78 -5.50 -21.22 0.45
N SER A 79 -6.81 -20.95 0.38
CA SER A 79 -7.84 -21.70 1.10
C SER A 79 -7.86 -23.20 0.80
N ARG A 80 -7.38 -23.60 -0.37
CA ARG A 80 -7.37 -25.02 -0.82
C ARG A 80 -6.01 -25.68 -0.78
N GLU A 81 -4.96 -24.94 -0.40
CA GLU A 81 -3.56 -25.38 -0.43
C GLU A 81 -2.83 -24.89 0.81
N GLU A 82 -2.69 -25.74 1.80
CA GLU A 82 -2.13 -25.39 3.11
C GLU A 82 -0.71 -24.84 3.06
N LYS A 83 0.08 -25.24 2.07
CA LYS A 83 1.50 -24.85 1.95
C LYS A 83 1.74 -23.82 0.86
N LEU A 84 0.71 -23.12 0.41
CA LEU A 84 0.81 -22.08 -0.61
C LEU A 84 0.30 -20.75 -0.05
N PHE A 85 1.15 -19.75 -0.11
CA PHE A 85 0.87 -18.39 0.32
C PHE A 85 1.18 -17.40 -0.79
N PHE A 86 0.42 -16.31 -0.82
CA PHE A 86 0.73 -15.15 -1.64
C PHE A 86 0.93 -13.94 -0.73
N ALA A 87 1.77 -12.98 -1.14
CA ALA A 87 2.01 -11.76 -0.37
C ALA A 87 2.30 -10.57 -1.30
N GLY A 88 2.27 -9.37 -0.75
CA GLY A 88 2.60 -8.15 -1.45
C GLY A 88 1.55 -7.75 -2.47
N GLN A 89 1.96 -6.95 -3.44
CA GLN A 89 1.09 -6.29 -4.40
C GLN A 89 0.18 -7.26 -5.19
N MET A 90 0.65 -8.48 -5.45
CA MET A 90 -0.14 -9.50 -6.13
C MET A 90 -1.43 -9.86 -5.39
N THR A 91 -1.48 -9.68 -4.07
CA THR A 91 -2.69 -9.93 -3.27
C THR A 91 -3.67 -8.77 -3.22
N GLY A 92 -3.36 -7.63 -3.85
CA GLY A 92 -4.16 -6.40 -3.77
C GLY A 92 -3.76 -5.48 -2.63
N VAL A 93 -2.65 -5.75 -1.97
CA VAL A 93 -2.02 -4.85 -1.01
C VAL A 93 -1.21 -3.81 -1.77
N GLU A 94 -1.49 -2.51 -1.58
CA GLU A 94 -0.71 -1.43 -2.16
C GLU A 94 0.17 -0.76 -1.08
N GLY A 95 1.39 -0.40 -1.47
CA GLY A 95 2.39 0.23 -0.62
C GLY A 95 3.54 -0.71 -0.23
N TYR A 96 4.71 -0.12 -0.01
CA TYR A 96 5.93 -0.90 0.31
C TYR A 96 5.88 -1.51 1.71
N ILE A 97 5.43 -0.73 2.68
CA ILE A 97 5.32 -1.19 4.07
C ILE A 97 4.22 -2.23 4.20
N GLU A 98 3.09 -2.02 3.54
CA GLU A 98 1.97 -2.96 3.50
C GLU A 98 2.38 -4.27 2.83
N SER A 99 3.12 -4.21 1.72
CA SER A 99 3.65 -5.40 1.04
C SER A 99 4.64 -6.16 1.92
N CYS A 100 5.52 -5.46 2.64
CA CYS A 100 6.42 -6.05 3.62
C CYS A 100 5.64 -6.74 4.76
N ALA A 101 4.63 -6.06 5.31
CA ALA A 101 3.78 -6.58 6.37
C ALA A 101 3.01 -7.84 5.93
N SER A 102 2.48 -7.86 4.72
CA SER A 102 1.81 -9.05 4.17
C SER A 102 2.77 -10.23 4.02
N GLY A 103 4.01 -9.96 3.59
CA GLY A 103 5.08 -10.97 3.51
C GLY A 103 5.45 -11.52 4.89
N PHE A 104 5.50 -10.66 5.91
CA PHE A 104 5.73 -11.07 7.29
C PHE A 104 4.60 -12.00 7.78
N VAL A 105 3.33 -11.64 7.60
CA VAL A 105 2.19 -12.48 7.99
C VAL A 105 2.21 -13.82 7.27
N ALA A 106 2.44 -13.83 5.97
CA ALA A 106 2.53 -15.05 5.18
C ALA A 106 3.70 -15.94 5.64
N GLY A 107 4.88 -15.36 5.88
CA GLY A 107 6.07 -16.07 6.28
C GLY A 107 5.96 -16.70 7.67
N ILE A 108 5.44 -15.96 8.65
CA ILE A 108 5.25 -16.49 10.01
C ILE A 108 4.22 -17.62 10.01
N ASN A 109 3.12 -17.47 9.27
CA ASN A 109 2.09 -18.50 9.20
C ASN A 109 2.56 -19.77 8.44
N MET A 110 3.37 -19.59 7.40
CA MET A 110 4.03 -20.74 6.77
C MET A 110 4.92 -21.47 7.77
N ALA A 111 5.70 -20.75 8.58
CA ALA A 111 6.55 -21.38 9.61
C ALA A 111 5.72 -22.12 10.65
N GLN A 112 4.59 -21.57 11.12
CA GLN A 112 3.67 -22.24 12.04
C GLN A 112 3.15 -23.56 11.46
N ILE A 113 2.65 -23.54 10.22
CA ILE A 113 2.15 -24.75 9.56
C ILE A 113 3.24 -25.82 9.41
N LEU A 114 4.44 -25.43 9.00
CA LEU A 114 5.56 -26.37 8.86
C LEU A 114 6.00 -27.01 10.19
N GLN A 115 5.73 -26.34 11.31
CA GLN A 115 5.97 -26.83 12.66
C GLN A 115 4.77 -27.59 13.25
N GLY A 116 3.67 -27.72 12.50
CA GLY A 116 2.44 -28.35 12.98
C GLY A 116 1.69 -27.52 14.02
N GLN A 117 1.89 -26.20 14.01
CA GLN A 117 1.25 -25.25 14.93
C GLN A 117 0.07 -24.54 14.28
N GLU A 118 -0.76 -23.90 15.09
CA GLU A 118 -1.90 -23.12 14.60
C GLU A 118 -1.46 -21.83 13.93
N GLU A 119 -2.22 -21.38 12.93
CA GLU A 119 -2.02 -20.10 12.26
C GLU A 119 -2.26 -18.93 13.23
N ILE A 120 -1.53 -17.85 13.00
CA ILE A 120 -1.61 -16.62 13.80
C ILE A 120 -2.46 -15.60 13.06
N HIS A 121 -3.60 -15.26 13.65
CA HIS A 121 -4.51 -14.24 13.14
C HIS A 121 -4.29 -12.91 13.87
N PHE A 122 -3.92 -11.88 13.13
CA PHE A 122 -3.56 -10.58 13.71
C PHE A 122 -4.77 -9.71 14.09
N GLY A 123 -5.98 -10.08 13.66
CA GLY A 123 -7.22 -9.40 14.03
C GLY A 123 -7.38 -7.97 13.49
N GLN A 124 -8.60 -7.53 13.31
CA GLN A 124 -8.92 -6.19 12.76
C GLN A 124 -8.59 -5.04 13.71
N GLY A 125 -8.24 -5.32 14.95
CA GLY A 125 -7.74 -4.33 15.91
C GLY A 125 -6.34 -3.82 15.60
N THR A 126 -5.61 -4.48 14.71
CA THR A 126 -4.30 -4.06 14.21
C THR A 126 -4.39 -3.67 12.73
N MET A 127 -3.51 -2.79 12.26
CA MET A 127 -3.48 -2.42 10.84
C MET A 127 -3.10 -3.61 9.96
N ILE A 128 -2.17 -4.44 10.41
CA ILE A 128 -1.70 -5.63 9.69
C ILE A 128 -2.83 -6.67 9.54
N GLY A 129 -3.60 -6.92 10.61
CA GLY A 129 -4.74 -7.84 10.57
C GLY A 129 -5.96 -7.25 9.86
N ALA A 130 -6.21 -5.95 9.97
CA ALA A 130 -7.27 -5.27 9.24
C ALA A 130 -7.06 -5.32 7.72
N MET A 131 -5.80 -5.16 7.27
CA MET A 131 -5.44 -5.32 5.86
C MET A 131 -5.61 -6.77 5.40
N ALA A 132 -5.14 -7.74 6.18
CA ALA A 132 -5.30 -9.17 5.91
C ALA A 132 -6.79 -9.56 5.83
N HIS A 133 -7.62 -9.02 6.73
CA HIS A 133 -9.07 -9.21 6.69
C HIS A 133 -9.69 -8.60 5.43
N TYR A 134 -9.29 -7.39 5.03
CA TYR A 134 -9.76 -6.80 3.77
C TYR A 134 -9.43 -7.68 2.57
N ILE A 135 -8.19 -8.16 2.47
CA ILE A 135 -7.72 -9.03 1.38
C ILE A 135 -8.56 -10.31 1.26
N SER A 136 -8.98 -10.88 2.36
CA SER A 136 -9.70 -12.18 2.38
C SER A 136 -11.23 -12.04 2.38
N HIS A 137 -11.80 -10.92 2.84
CA HIS A 137 -13.24 -10.76 3.06
C HIS A 137 -13.92 -9.64 2.23
N ALA A 138 -13.16 -8.89 1.43
CA ALA A 138 -13.76 -7.90 0.55
C ALA A 138 -14.70 -8.52 -0.49
N SER A 139 -15.53 -7.70 -1.13
CA SER A 139 -16.44 -8.17 -2.18
C SER A 139 -15.68 -8.79 -3.35
N THR A 140 -15.98 -10.03 -3.67
CA THR A 140 -15.36 -10.76 -4.78
C THR A 140 -15.75 -10.21 -6.16
N THR A 141 -16.84 -9.45 -6.25
CA THR A 141 -17.32 -8.88 -7.51
C THR A 141 -16.66 -7.55 -7.86
N ASN A 142 -16.17 -6.82 -6.85
CA ASN A 142 -15.55 -5.51 -7.04
C ASN A 142 -14.33 -5.33 -6.12
N PHE A 143 -13.50 -6.37 -6.02
CA PHE A 143 -12.26 -6.29 -5.26
C PHE A 143 -11.29 -5.33 -5.95
N GLN A 144 -10.76 -4.38 -5.18
CA GLN A 144 -9.77 -3.42 -5.63
C GLN A 144 -8.58 -3.40 -4.69
N PRO A 145 -7.36 -3.25 -5.21
CA PRO A 145 -6.19 -3.02 -4.38
C PRO A 145 -6.35 -1.79 -3.50
N MET A 146 -5.77 -1.83 -2.30
CA MET A 146 -5.90 -0.75 -1.33
C MET A 146 -4.63 -0.57 -0.50
N ASN A 147 -4.32 0.69 -0.16
CA ASN A 147 -3.35 1.04 0.87
C ASN A 147 -3.95 0.91 2.26
N ALA A 148 -3.10 0.68 3.26
CA ALA A 148 -3.49 0.69 4.66
C ALA A 148 -4.12 2.04 5.06
N ASN A 149 -5.26 1.98 5.74
CA ASN A 149 -5.94 3.16 6.25
C ASN A 149 -6.75 2.83 7.50
N PHE A 150 -7.00 3.83 8.34
CA PHE A 150 -7.75 3.62 9.59
C PHE A 150 -9.23 3.24 9.37
N GLY A 151 -9.77 3.41 8.18
CA GLY A 151 -11.16 3.08 7.87
C GLY A 151 -11.48 1.58 7.89
N ILE A 152 -10.46 0.71 7.74
CA ILE A 152 -10.61 -0.74 7.79
C ILE A 152 -10.35 -1.33 9.18
N MET A 153 -9.81 -0.53 10.12
CA MET A 153 -9.56 -0.99 11.48
C MET A 153 -10.82 -0.94 12.34
N VAL A 154 -10.93 -1.89 13.24
CA VAL A 154 -12.00 -1.96 14.23
C VAL A 154 -11.46 -1.55 15.61
N LEU A 155 -12.09 -0.57 16.24
CA LEU A 155 -11.83 -0.23 17.64
C LEU A 155 -12.74 -1.05 18.54
N GLU A 156 -12.17 -1.74 19.51
CA GLU A 156 -12.91 -2.54 20.49
C GLU A 156 -13.71 -1.68 21.45
N LYS A 157 -13.21 -0.47 21.72
CA LYS A 157 -13.87 0.49 22.61
C LYS A 157 -14.53 1.59 21.82
N VAL A 158 -15.73 1.97 22.23
CA VAL A 158 -16.41 3.14 21.66
C VAL A 158 -15.70 4.41 22.14
N VAL A 159 -15.11 5.14 21.21
CA VAL A 159 -14.42 6.42 21.47
C VAL A 159 -15.05 7.54 20.67
N LYS A 160 -14.92 8.79 21.15
CA LYS A 160 -15.41 9.96 20.43
C LYS A 160 -14.67 10.12 19.10
N LYS A 161 -15.34 10.66 18.08
CA LYS A 161 -14.78 10.81 16.72
C LYS A 161 -13.41 11.49 16.69
N LYS A 162 -13.17 12.48 17.58
CA LYS A 162 -11.90 13.22 17.67
C LYS A 162 -10.75 12.38 18.24
N GLU A 163 -11.06 11.39 19.06
CA GLU A 163 -10.09 10.54 19.78
C GLU A 163 -9.77 9.23 19.03
N LYS A 164 -10.54 8.91 17.98
CA LYS A 164 -10.37 7.64 17.24
C LYS A 164 -8.93 7.45 16.72
N LYS A 165 -8.35 8.50 16.14
CA LYS A 165 -7.00 8.41 15.55
C LYS A 165 -5.93 8.06 16.59
N GLU A 166 -6.07 8.61 17.81
CA GLU A 166 -5.13 8.37 18.91
C GLU A 166 -5.36 7.00 19.58
N ALA A 167 -6.56 6.43 19.46
CA ALA A 167 -6.91 5.14 20.07
C ALA A 167 -6.35 3.92 19.30
N TYR A 168 -6.12 4.03 17.99
CA TYR A 168 -5.69 2.90 17.17
C TYR A 168 -4.30 2.34 17.54
N ALA A 169 -3.32 3.20 17.78
CA ALA A 169 -1.96 2.79 18.05
C ALA A 169 -1.81 2.04 19.39
N PRO A 170 -2.34 2.55 20.53
CA PRO A 170 -2.30 1.81 21.79
C PRO A 170 -2.99 0.45 21.73
N GLN A 171 -4.17 0.38 21.08
CA GLN A 171 -4.89 -0.88 20.89
C GLN A 171 -4.05 -1.88 20.09
N SER A 172 -3.49 -1.44 18.95
CA SER A 172 -2.68 -2.30 18.09
C SER A 172 -1.45 -2.84 18.81
N ILE A 173 -0.76 -2.00 19.58
CA ILE A 173 0.43 -2.38 20.35
C ILE A 173 0.07 -3.42 21.41
N ALA A 174 -1.02 -3.20 22.16
CA ALA A 174 -1.49 -4.15 23.17
C ALA A 174 -1.81 -5.52 22.54
N HIS A 175 -2.54 -5.52 21.43
CA HIS A 175 -2.91 -6.74 20.72
C HIS A 175 -1.67 -7.50 20.19
N ILE A 176 -0.70 -6.80 19.64
CA ILE A 176 0.57 -7.44 19.20
C ILE A 176 1.36 -8.01 20.38
N GLN A 177 1.37 -7.34 21.52
CA GLN A 177 2.01 -7.87 22.75
C GLN A 177 1.35 -9.16 23.21
N GLU A 178 0.02 -9.21 23.24
CA GLU A 178 -0.72 -10.43 23.57
C GLU A 178 -0.40 -11.59 22.61
N LEU A 179 -0.32 -11.32 21.30
CA LEU A 179 0.08 -12.32 20.31
C LEU A 179 1.52 -12.79 20.53
N LYS A 180 2.45 -11.89 20.84
CA LYS A 180 3.82 -12.26 21.18
C LYS A 180 3.91 -13.20 22.38
N GLU A 181 3.20 -12.89 23.46
CA GLU A 181 3.15 -13.73 24.64
C GLU A 181 2.52 -15.09 24.36
N LYS A 182 1.40 -15.09 23.60
CA LYS A 182 0.66 -16.32 23.28
C LYS A 182 1.46 -17.30 22.41
N TYR A 183 2.17 -16.78 21.42
CA TYR A 183 2.86 -17.58 20.39
C TYR A 183 4.37 -17.63 20.55
N GLY A 184 4.94 -16.93 21.52
CA GLY A 184 6.38 -16.89 21.77
C GLY A 184 7.19 -16.19 20.68
N LEU A 185 6.65 -15.12 20.09
CA LEU A 185 7.23 -14.36 18.98
C LEU A 185 8.29 -13.35 19.44
#